data_9e08bd53af9dfd6c6505d6539eb0bf99
#
_entry.id   9e08bd53af9dfd6c6505d6539eb0bf99
#
_cell.length_a   1.000
_cell.length_b   1.000
_cell.length_c   1.000
_cell.angle_alpha   90.00
_cell.angle_beta   90.00
_cell.angle_gamma   90.00
#
_symmetry.space_group_name_H-M   'P 1'
#
loop_
_entity.id
_entity.type
_entity.pdbx_description
1 polymer ?
#
loop_
_entity_poly.entity_id
_entity_poly.type
_entity_poly.pdbx_seq_one_letter_code
_entity_poly.pdbx_strand_id
1 'polypeptide(L)'
;GKQVRPDGAYTTTVLNAKGKIVGQIGDGNRKDIRDAVEAAHKARTSGWAMRHGYNRSQILYFIAENLDARNAEFVKRIVELTGRTQKSAQAEVDASVERLFTYAAWADKYGGSVQETTLRGITVAVNEPVGVIGIACPDENPLLGFISLMAPAIARGNSVVMIPSQKYPLSAMDFYQVLDTSDVPGGVVNIVTGDRDHLVKTLVQHEDVDSVWYFGSAEGSYHVENESAANMKRTWTGYGLPRDWM
;
A
#
# COMPACT_ATOMS: atom_id res chain seq x y z
N GLY A 1 -12.65 4.82 5.49
CA GLY A 1 -12.16 5.83 4.61
C GLY A 1 -13.27 6.56 3.88
N LYS A 2 -12.95 7.73 3.43
CA LYS A 2 -13.85 8.51 2.57
C LYS A 2 -13.03 8.99 1.37
N GLN A 3 -13.60 8.94 0.19
CA GLN A 3 -13.04 9.60 -0.96
C GLN A 3 -13.22 11.12 -0.79
N VAL A 4 -12.12 11.84 -0.81
CA VAL A 4 -12.11 13.31 -0.68
C VAL A 4 -11.39 13.92 -1.88
N ARG A 5 -11.71 15.16 -2.20
CA ARG A 5 -10.95 15.92 -3.20
C ARG A 5 -9.60 16.34 -2.59
N PRO A 6 -8.52 16.45 -3.41
CA PRO A 6 -7.27 17.02 -2.94
C PRO A 6 -7.49 18.44 -2.39
N ASP A 7 -6.70 18.81 -1.39
CA ASP A 7 -6.79 20.13 -0.75
C ASP A 7 -6.64 21.29 -1.75
N GLY A 8 -5.70 21.13 -2.71
CA GLY A 8 -5.49 22.12 -3.78
C GLY A 8 -6.56 22.12 -4.87
N ALA A 9 -7.49 21.17 -4.87
CA ALA A 9 -8.49 20.94 -5.91
C ALA A 9 -7.90 20.76 -7.33
N TYR A 10 -6.60 20.50 -7.46
CA TYR A 10 -5.95 20.23 -8.73
C TYR A 10 -6.14 18.77 -9.15
N THR A 11 -6.10 18.55 -10.46
CA THR A 11 -6.20 17.22 -11.07
C THR A 11 -5.10 17.04 -12.11
N THR A 12 -4.59 15.82 -12.20
CA THR A 12 -3.63 15.40 -13.21
C THR A 12 -4.30 14.46 -14.20
N THR A 13 -4.05 14.67 -15.48
CA THR A 13 -4.55 13.82 -16.55
C THR A 13 -3.72 12.54 -16.65
N VAL A 14 -4.39 11.40 -16.67
CA VAL A 14 -3.73 10.10 -16.83
C VAL A 14 -3.75 9.71 -18.30
N LEU A 15 -2.55 9.46 -18.83
CA LEU A 15 -2.35 8.98 -20.19
C LEU A 15 -2.06 7.47 -20.18
N ASN A 16 -2.56 6.76 -21.20
CA ASN A 16 -2.16 5.38 -21.42
C ASN A 16 -0.80 5.29 -22.14
N ALA A 17 -0.30 4.08 -22.33
CA ALA A 17 0.97 3.83 -23.05
C ALA A 17 1.02 4.38 -24.50
N LYS A 18 -0.15 4.71 -25.09
CA LYS A 18 -0.27 5.32 -26.44
C LYS A 18 -0.44 6.84 -26.39
N GLY A 19 -0.35 7.47 -25.22
CA GLY A 19 -0.53 8.91 -25.04
C GLY A 19 -1.99 9.37 -25.09
N LYS A 20 -2.98 8.47 -25.06
CA LYS A 20 -4.40 8.83 -25.03
C LYS A 20 -4.84 9.06 -23.58
N ILE A 21 -5.67 10.08 -23.36
CA ILE A 21 -6.30 10.35 -22.06
C ILE A 21 -7.26 9.21 -21.71
N VAL A 22 -7.08 8.62 -20.55
CA VAL A 22 -7.91 7.52 -20.03
C VAL A 22 -8.59 7.84 -18.70
N GLY A 23 -8.26 8.96 -18.10
CA GLY A 23 -8.88 9.44 -16.88
C GLY A 23 -8.19 10.64 -16.29
N GLN A 24 -8.66 11.04 -15.11
CA GLN A 24 -8.06 12.08 -14.28
C GLN A 24 -7.98 11.59 -12.84
N ILE A 25 -6.95 12.01 -12.14
CA ILE A 25 -6.74 11.75 -10.70
C ILE A 25 -6.59 13.08 -9.98
N GLY A 26 -6.84 13.06 -8.67
CA GLY A 26 -6.48 14.19 -7.81
C GLY A 26 -4.95 14.37 -7.77
N ASP A 27 -4.51 15.61 -7.76
CA ASP A 27 -3.10 15.96 -7.55
C ASP A 27 -2.91 16.33 -6.09
N GLY A 28 -2.51 15.35 -5.30
CA GLY A 28 -2.32 15.47 -3.86
C GLY A 28 -1.12 16.34 -3.52
N ASN A 29 -1.18 16.95 -2.36
CA ASN A 29 -0.15 17.82 -1.86
C ASN A 29 0.29 17.43 -0.43
N ARG A 30 1.14 18.27 0.17
CA ARG A 30 1.65 18.06 1.54
C ARG A 30 0.53 17.92 2.58
N LYS A 31 -0.58 18.64 2.45
CA LYS A 31 -1.69 18.58 3.41
C LYS A 31 -2.45 17.26 3.26
N ASP A 32 -2.68 16.81 2.02
CA ASP A 32 -3.34 15.51 1.78
C ASP A 32 -2.54 14.35 2.40
N ILE A 33 -1.20 14.38 2.31
CA ILE A 33 -0.34 13.41 3.01
C ILE A 33 -0.50 13.49 4.52
N ARG A 34 -0.51 14.69 5.11
CA ARG A 34 -0.67 14.86 6.56
C ARG A 34 -2.03 14.35 7.04
N ASP A 35 -3.10 14.69 6.33
CA ASP A 35 -4.45 14.22 6.64
C ASP A 35 -4.56 12.68 6.51
N ALA A 36 -3.87 12.09 5.52
CA ALA A 36 -3.79 10.63 5.35
C ALA A 36 -3.00 9.96 6.48
N VAL A 37 -1.88 10.54 6.92
CA VAL A 37 -1.10 10.03 8.06
C VAL A 37 -1.89 10.13 9.36
N GLU A 38 -2.60 11.23 9.59
CA GLU A 38 -3.46 11.39 10.76
C GLU A 38 -4.57 10.32 10.77
N ALA A 39 -5.22 10.07 9.62
CA ALA A 39 -6.22 9.02 9.48
C ALA A 39 -5.62 7.63 9.74
N ALA A 40 -4.41 7.35 9.23
CA ALA A 40 -3.70 6.09 9.46
C ALA A 40 -3.34 5.89 10.93
N HIS A 41 -2.82 6.92 11.58
CA HIS A 41 -2.49 6.90 13.01
C HIS A 41 -3.75 6.67 13.87
N LYS A 42 -4.83 7.36 13.56
CA LYS A 42 -6.12 7.18 14.24
C LYS A 42 -6.66 5.76 14.07
N ALA A 43 -6.64 5.19 12.87
CA ALA A 43 -7.09 3.82 12.62
C ALA A 43 -6.29 2.80 13.43
N ARG A 44 -4.95 2.97 13.48
CA ARG A 44 -4.06 2.13 14.27
C ARG A 44 -4.41 2.19 15.76
N THR A 45 -4.51 3.37 16.33
CA THR A 45 -4.73 3.59 17.78
C THR A 45 -6.17 3.28 18.20
N SER A 46 -7.15 3.36 17.30
CA SER A 46 -8.55 3.00 17.57
C SER A 46 -8.86 1.51 17.47
N GLY A 47 -7.86 0.66 17.41
CA GLY A 47 -7.99 -0.79 17.60
C GLY A 47 -7.52 -1.66 16.43
N TRP A 48 -7.13 -1.10 15.27
CA TRP A 48 -6.66 -1.92 14.15
C TRP A 48 -5.42 -2.74 14.52
N ALA A 49 -4.43 -2.11 15.14
CA ALA A 49 -3.19 -2.77 15.57
C ALA A 49 -3.43 -3.93 16.54
N MET A 50 -4.45 -3.81 17.40
CA MET A 50 -4.82 -4.80 18.42
C MET A 50 -5.84 -5.83 17.94
N ARG A 51 -6.37 -5.66 16.72
CA ARG A 51 -7.34 -6.60 16.14
C ARG A 51 -6.68 -7.98 15.97
N HIS A 52 -7.38 -9.04 16.36
CA HIS A 52 -6.87 -10.40 16.22
C HIS A 52 -6.49 -10.74 14.76
N GLY A 53 -5.45 -11.53 14.57
CA GLY A 53 -5.00 -11.99 13.25
C GLY A 53 -6.11 -12.64 12.43
N TYR A 54 -6.97 -13.44 13.10
CA TYR A 54 -8.16 -14.05 12.48
C TYR A 54 -9.11 -13.03 11.83
N ASN A 55 -9.41 -11.92 12.51
CA ASN A 55 -10.30 -10.90 11.96
C ASN A 55 -9.65 -10.14 10.78
N ARG A 56 -8.33 -9.91 10.83
CA ARG A 56 -7.59 -9.32 9.71
C ARG A 56 -7.54 -10.28 8.53
N SER A 57 -7.39 -11.58 8.81
CA SER A 57 -7.45 -12.65 7.81
C SER A 57 -8.78 -12.61 7.04
N GLN A 58 -9.91 -12.56 7.75
CA GLN A 58 -11.23 -12.48 7.11
C GLN A 58 -11.39 -11.26 6.20
N ILE A 59 -10.95 -10.08 6.64
CA ILE A 59 -10.99 -8.87 5.81
C ILE A 59 -10.15 -9.05 4.53
N LEU A 60 -8.95 -9.64 4.66
CA LEU A 60 -8.10 -9.91 3.48
C LEU A 60 -8.74 -10.94 2.54
N TYR A 61 -9.44 -11.95 3.05
CA TYR A 61 -10.22 -12.86 2.22
C TYR A 61 -11.33 -12.13 1.45
N PHE A 62 -12.08 -11.24 2.10
CA PHE A 62 -13.10 -10.43 1.42
C PHE A 62 -12.49 -9.54 0.34
N ILE A 63 -11.32 -8.94 0.59
CA ILE A 63 -10.62 -8.18 -0.45
C ILE A 63 -10.26 -9.07 -1.63
N ALA A 64 -9.75 -10.28 -1.38
CA ALA A 64 -9.37 -11.23 -2.43
C ALA A 64 -10.59 -11.67 -3.26
N GLU A 65 -11.68 -12.07 -2.60
CA GLU A 65 -12.93 -12.50 -3.24
C GLU A 65 -13.58 -11.38 -4.06
N ASN A 66 -13.61 -10.14 -3.51
CA ASN A 66 -14.17 -8.99 -4.21
C ASN A 66 -13.31 -8.56 -5.41
N LEU A 67 -11.98 -8.70 -5.31
CA LEU A 67 -11.10 -8.47 -6.46
C LEU A 67 -11.30 -9.54 -7.53
N ASP A 68 -11.42 -10.81 -7.14
CA ASP A 68 -11.63 -11.92 -8.07
C ASP A 68 -13.00 -11.80 -8.79
N ALA A 69 -14.04 -11.42 -8.08
CA ALA A 69 -15.35 -11.15 -8.67
C ALA A 69 -15.33 -10.03 -9.72
N ARG A 70 -14.38 -9.10 -9.62
CA ARG A 70 -14.15 -7.98 -10.56
C ARG A 70 -12.95 -8.19 -11.48
N ASN A 71 -12.40 -9.41 -11.56
CA ASN A 71 -11.19 -9.76 -12.30
C ASN A 71 -11.18 -9.16 -13.73
N ALA A 72 -12.22 -9.41 -14.50
CA ALA A 72 -12.32 -8.93 -15.90
C ALA A 72 -12.27 -7.39 -16.03
N GLU A 73 -12.77 -6.66 -15.04
CA GLU A 73 -12.72 -5.19 -15.00
C GLU A 73 -11.28 -4.71 -14.82
N PHE A 74 -10.55 -5.30 -13.86
CA PHE A 74 -9.15 -4.95 -13.61
C PHE A 74 -8.23 -5.35 -14.76
N VAL A 75 -8.46 -6.51 -15.38
CA VAL A 75 -7.74 -6.92 -16.60
C VAL A 75 -7.91 -5.87 -17.71
N LYS A 76 -9.15 -5.45 -17.97
CA LYS A 76 -9.45 -4.41 -18.97
C LYS A 76 -8.76 -3.09 -18.62
N ARG A 77 -8.77 -2.67 -17.36
CA ARG A 77 -8.12 -1.46 -16.88
C ARG A 77 -6.59 -1.51 -17.10
N ILE A 78 -5.95 -2.62 -16.76
CA ILE A 78 -4.50 -2.79 -16.94
C ILE A 78 -4.13 -2.76 -18.44
N VAL A 79 -4.89 -3.45 -19.30
CA VAL A 79 -4.68 -3.40 -20.75
C VAL A 79 -4.81 -1.96 -21.27
N GLU A 80 -5.86 -1.25 -20.85
CA GLU A 80 -6.10 0.15 -21.25
C GLU A 80 -4.93 1.07 -20.86
N LEU A 81 -4.46 0.96 -19.62
CA LEU A 81 -3.39 1.80 -19.07
C LEU A 81 -2.03 1.49 -19.70
N THR A 82 -1.66 0.21 -19.69
CA THR A 82 -0.28 -0.22 -19.98
C THR A 82 -0.04 -0.61 -21.43
N GLY A 83 -1.10 -0.89 -22.20
CA GLY A 83 -1.00 -1.43 -23.55
C GLY A 83 -0.50 -2.87 -23.62
N ARG A 84 -0.34 -3.56 -22.46
CA ARG A 84 0.05 -4.98 -22.40
C ARG A 84 -1.04 -5.89 -22.97
N THR A 85 -0.65 -7.10 -23.33
CA THR A 85 -1.60 -8.12 -23.80
C THR A 85 -2.60 -8.51 -22.70
N GLN A 86 -3.80 -8.94 -23.11
CA GLN A 86 -4.81 -9.43 -22.17
C GLN A 86 -4.27 -10.58 -21.32
N LYS A 87 -3.48 -11.50 -21.91
CA LYS A 87 -2.86 -12.61 -21.17
C LYS A 87 -1.91 -12.13 -20.05
N SER A 88 -1.10 -11.10 -20.34
CA SER A 88 -0.19 -10.52 -19.34
C SER A 88 -0.94 -9.77 -18.24
N ALA A 89 -2.01 -9.04 -18.60
CA ALA A 89 -2.85 -8.35 -17.62
C ALA A 89 -3.64 -9.34 -16.76
N GLN A 90 -4.15 -10.42 -17.36
CA GLN A 90 -4.81 -11.49 -16.60
C GLN A 90 -3.87 -12.12 -15.58
N ALA A 91 -2.63 -12.46 -15.97
CA ALA A 91 -1.64 -13.02 -15.06
C ALA A 91 -1.35 -12.08 -13.87
N GLU A 92 -1.30 -10.74 -14.11
CA GLU A 92 -1.11 -9.77 -13.02
C GLU A 92 -2.29 -9.76 -12.04
N VAL A 93 -3.53 -9.80 -12.55
CA VAL A 93 -4.73 -9.80 -11.69
C VAL A 93 -4.81 -11.12 -10.90
N ASP A 94 -4.58 -12.25 -11.56
CA ASP A 94 -4.60 -13.57 -10.92
C ASP A 94 -3.55 -13.66 -9.81
N ALA A 95 -2.32 -13.21 -10.08
CA ALA A 95 -1.26 -13.13 -9.06
C ALA A 95 -1.60 -12.18 -7.91
N SER A 96 -2.34 -11.10 -8.19
CA SER A 96 -2.82 -10.16 -7.17
C SER A 96 -3.84 -10.81 -6.23
N VAL A 97 -4.79 -11.56 -6.78
CA VAL A 97 -5.78 -12.33 -6.02
C VAL A 97 -5.09 -13.40 -5.18
N GLU A 98 -4.20 -14.20 -5.78
CA GLU A 98 -3.43 -15.23 -5.07
C GLU A 98 -2.59 -14.63 -3.92
N ARG A 99 -1.98 -13.46 -4.15
CA ARG A 99 -1.20 -12.74 -3.14
C ARG A 99 -2.05 -12.32 -1.94
N LEU A 100 -3.27 -11.85 -2.19
CA LEU A 100 -4.22 -11.50 -1.13
C LEU A 100 -4.64 -12.73 -0.32
N PHE A 101 -4.98 -13.85 -0.99
CA PHE A 101 -5.29 -15.12 -0.32
C PHE A 101 -4.12 -15.62 0.51
N THR A 102 -2.89 -15.52 -0.01
CA THR A 102 -1.68 -15.92 0.70
C THR A 102 -1.52 -15.12 2.00
N TYR A 103 -1.59 -13.80 1.95
CA TYR A 103 -1.46 -12.98 3.16
C TYR A 103 -2.66 -13.07 4.10
N ALA A 104 -3.86 -13.33 3.58
CA ALA A 104 -5.02 -13.67 4.39
C ALA A 104 -4.76 -14.95 5.20
N ALA A 105 -4.27 -15.99 4.55
CA ALA A 105 -3.92 -17.26 5.19
C ALA A 105 -2.80 -17.14 6.23
N TRP A 106 -1.87 -16.19 6.05
CA TRP A 106 -0.76 -15.95 6.99
C TRP A 106 -1.11 -15.01 8.15
N ALA A 107 -2.14 -14.19 8.05
CA ALA A 107 -2.43 -13.11 9.00
C ALA A 107 -2.61 -13.60 10.45
N ASP A 108 -3.16 -14.79 10.65
CA ASP A 108 -3.38 -15.43 11.96
C ASP A 108 -2.31 -16.46 12.35
N LYS A 109 -1.35 -16.75 11.47
CA LYS A 109 -0.34 -17.80 11.67
C LYS A 109 1.03 -17.26 12.06
N TYR A 110 1.22 -15.95 12.00
CA TYR A 110 2.49 -15.31 12.34
C TYR A 110 2.53 -14.98 13.83
N GLY A 111 2.73 -16.01 14.65
CA GLY A 111 2.85 -15.88 16.09
C GLY A 111 4.21 -15.35 16.56
N GLY A 112 4.43 -15.41 17.85
CA GLY A 112 5.74 -15.22 18.47
C GLY A 112 6.51 -16.54 18.61
N SER A 113 7.62 -16.47 19.32
CA SER A 113 8.42 -17.63 19.69
C SER A 113 8.74 -17.62 21.18
N VAL A 114 8.87 -18.81 21.75
CA VAL A 114 9.39 -18.99 23.12
C VAL A 114 10.90 -19.02 23.04
N GLN A 115 11.55 -18.23 23.90
CA GLN A 115 13.00 -18.11 23.95
C GLN A 115 13.55 -18.67 25.27
N GLU A 116 14.64 -19.40 25.20
CA GLU A 116 15.42 -19.75 26.38
C GLU A 116 16.28 -18.55 26.80
N THR A 117 16.21 -18.23 28.09
CA THR A 117 16.98 -17.12 28.68
C THR A 117 17.50 -17.55 30.05
N THR A 118 18.46 -16.78 30.57
CA THR A 118 19.01 -17.02 31.93
C THR A 118 18.03 -16.67 33.05
N LEU A 119 16.92 -16.01 32.70
CA LEU A 119 15.86 -15.67 33.66
C LEU A 119 14.98 -16.90 33.96
N ARG A 120 14.58 -17.06 35.20
CA ARG A 120 13.58 -18.07 35.57
C ARG A 120 12.20 -17.60 35.11
N GLY A 121 11.59 -18.33 34.20
CA GLY A 121 10.26 -18.03 33.66
C GLY A 121 10.15 -18.37 32.19
N ILE A 122 9.02 -18.01 31.58
CA ILE A 122 8.78 -18.16 30.15
C ILE A 122 9.04 -16.80 29.47
N THR A 123 10.03 -16.76 28.60
CA THR A 123 10.33 -15.58 27.78
C THR A 123 9.73 -15.76 26.39
N VAL A 124 8.90 -14.81 25.99
CA VAL A 124 8.20 -14.85 24.69
C VAL A 124 8.59 -13.64 23.86
N ALA A 125 9.03 -13.89 22.63
CA ALA A 125 9.19 -12.84 21.61
C ALA A 125 7.89 -12.72 20.82
N VAL A 126 7.25 -11.56 20.85
CA VAL A 126 5.97 -11.30 20.18
C VAL A 126 6.18 -10.39 18.98
N ASN A 127 5.52 -10.71 17.86
CA ASN A 127 5.53 -9.85 16.69
C ASN A 127 4.50 -8.73 16.83
N GLU A 128 4.95 -7.48 16.83
CA GLU A 128 4.10 -6.29 16.88
C GLU A 128 4.06 -5.56 15.53
N PRO A 129 2.98 -4.82 15.24
CA PRO A 129 2.97 -3.91 14.09
C PRO A 129 4.07 -2.85 14.18
N VAL A 130 4.68 -2.50 13.06
CA VAL A 130 5.64 -1.39 13.00
C VAL A 130 4.94 -0.07 13.32
N GLY A 131 3.76 0.14 12.72
CA GLY A 131 2.98 1.35 12.92
C GLY A 131 2.33 1.86 11.63
N VAL A 132 2.55 3.14 11.32
CA VAL A 132 2.13 3.74 10.05
C VAL A 132 3.27 3.58 9.04
N ILE A 133 2.97 2.99 7.89
CA ILE A 133 3.92 2.76 6.82
C ILE A 133 3.56 3.65 5.62
N GLY A 134 4.44 4.56 5.25
CA GLY A 134 4.37 5.30 3.98
C GLY A 134 4.93 4.45 2.85
N ILE A 135 4.18 4.27 1.77
CA ILE A 135 4.57 3.40 0.66
C ILE A 135 4.45 4.13 -0.67
N ALA A 136 5.56 4.30 -1.37
CA ALA A 136 5.60 4.77 -2.75
C ALA A 136 5.76 3.55 -3.68
N CYS A 137 4.69 3.25 -4.42
CA CYS A 137 4.59 2.04 -5.23
C CYS A 137 5.42 2.13 -6.52
N PRO A 138 5.86 0.97 -7.06
CA PRO A 138 6.52 0.88 -8.36
C PRO A 138 5.55 1.19 -9.50
N ASP A 139 6.12 1.42 -10.69
CA ASP A 139 5.33 1.57 -11.93
C ASP A 139 5.14 0.24 -12.68
N GLU A 140 5.97 -0.76 -12.38
CA GLU A 140 5.83 -2.11 -12.90
C GLU A 140 4.69 -2.84 -12.19
N ASN A 141 3.85 -3.52 -12.96
CA ASN A 141 2.71 -4.26 -12.42
C ASN A 141 1.89 -3.42 -11.42
N PRO A 142 1.22 -2.35 -11.87
CA PRO A 142 0.67 -1.30 -10.99
C PRO A 142 -0.38 -1.80 -9.99
N LEU A 143 -1.10 -2.87 -10.29
CA LEU A 143 -2.01 -3.51 -9.34
C LEU A 143 -1.26 -4.46 -8.40
N LEU A 144 -0.47 -5.38 -8.97
CA LEU A 144 0.23 -6.39 -8.20
C LEU A 144 1.29 -5.77 -7.28
N GLY A 145 2.03 -4.77 -7.75
CA GLY A 145 2.99 -4.03 -6.92
C GLY A 145 2.32 -3.33 -5.74
N PHE A 146 1.17 -2.70 -5.98
CA PHE A 146 0.36 -2.07 -4.92
C PHE A 146 -0.10 -3.09 -3.88
N ILE A 147 -0.70 -4.20 -4.32
CA ILE A 147 -1.23 -5.26 -3.43
C ILE A 147 -0.11 -5.97 -2.68
N SER A 148 1.02 -6.25 -3.35
CA SER A 148 2.17 -6.93 -2.75
C SER A 148 2.80 -6.16 -1.59
N LEU A 149 2.66 -4.83 -1.59
CA LEU A 149 3.14 -3.96 -0.53
C LEU A 149 2.07 -3.72 0.54
N MET A 150 0.82 -3.54 0.14
CA MET A 150 -0.32 -3.29 1.04
C MET A 150 -0.66 -4.52 1.90
N ALA A 151 -0.86 -5.68 1.26
CA ALA A 151 -1.42 -6.85 1.92
C ALA A 151 -0.60 -7.34 3.13
N PRO A 152 0.74 -7.53 3.04
CA PRO A 152 1.54 -7.93 4.20
C PRO A 152 1.54 -6.88 5.30
N ALA A 153 1.52 -5.59 4.96
CA ALA A 153 1.50 -4.51 5.94
C ALA A 153 0.23 -4.55 6.79
N ILE A 154 -0.95 -4.59 6.15
CA ILE A 154 -2.22 -4.61 6.88
C ILE A 154 -2.50 -5.96 7.57
N ALA A 155 -2.03 -7.09 7.00
CA ALA A 155 -2.11 -8.40 7.64
C ALA A 155 -1.45 -8.41 9.02
N ARG A 156 -0.40 -7.63 9.20
CA ARG A 156 0.34 -7.50 10.47
C ARG A 156 -0.17 -6.40 11.38
N GLY A 157 -1.30 -5.74 11.03
CA GLY A 157 -1.92 -4.71 11.86
C GLY A 157 -1.32 -3.31 11.69
N ASN A 158 -0.50 -3.09 10.67
CA ASN A 158 -0.06 -1.75 10.29
C ASN A 158 -1.16 -1.00 9.57
N SER A 159 -1.11 0.34 9.61
CA SER A 159 -1.86 1.21 8.71
C SER A 159 -0.93 1.75 7.63
N VAL A 160 -1.45 2.00 6.44
CA VAL A 160 -0.62 2.41 5.31
C VAL A 160 -1.09 3.72 4.67
N VAL A 161 -0.14 4.53 4.24
CA VAL A 161 -0.35 5.67 3.33
C VAL A 161 0.34 5.32 2.01
N MET A 162 -0.46 5.05 0.99
CA MET A 162 -0.02 4.53 -0.29
C MET A 162 0.00 5.64 -1.34
N ILE A 163 1.15 5.86 -1.96
CA ILE A 163 1.29 6.62 -3.19
C ILE A 163 1.36 5.58 -4.32
N PRO A 164 0.30 5.42 -5.13
CA PRO A 164 0.27 4.39 -6.16
C PRO A 164 1.26 4.68 -7.29
N SER A 165 1.34 3.79 -8.28
CA SER A 165 2.11 4.03 -9.50
C SER A 165 1.81 5.42 -10.06
N GLN A 166 2.85 6.22 -10.26
CA GLN A 166 2.70 7.57 -10.83
C GLN A 166 2.28 7.50 -12.30
N LYS A 167 2.74 6.48 -12.99
CA LYS A 167 2.46 6.27 -14.42
C LYS A 167 1.08 5.67 -14.68
N TYR A 168 0.63 4.76 -13.80
CA TYR A 168 -0.59 3.98 -13.99
C TYR A 168 -1.48 3.95 -12.74
N PRO A 169 -1.90 5.10 -12.20
CA PRO A 169 -2.55 5.19 -10.88
C PRO A 169 -3.99 4.65 -10.86
N LEU A 170 -4.67 4.56 -12.01
CA LEU A 170 -6.11 4.25 -12.03
C LEU A 170 -6.45 2.84 -11.53
N SER A 171 -5.54 1.86 -11.65
CA SER A 171 -5.75 0.53 -11.09
C SER A 171 -5.90 0.55 -9.57
N ALA A 172 -5.09 1.36 -8.88
CA ALA A 172 -5.20 1.55 -7.44
C ALA A 172 -6.44 2.38 -7.05
N MET A 173 -6.84 3.33 -7.91
CA MET A 173 -8.06 4.12 -7.69
C MET A 173 -9.32 3.27 -7.85
N ASP A 174 -9.36 2.35 -8.83
CA ASP A 174 -10.46 1.39 -8.97
C ASP A 174 -10.48 0.41 -7.79
N PHE A 175 -9.29 0.02 -7.28
CA PHE A 175 -9.16 -0.87 -6.14
C PHE A 175 -9.69 -0.29 -4.82
N TYR A 176 -9.80 1.04 -4.70
CA TYR A 176 -10.45 1.67 -3.56
C TYR A 176 -11.86 1.11 -3.32
N GLN A 177 -12.63 0.87 -4.38
CA GLN A 177 -13.99 0.32 -4.24
C GLN A 177 -13.98 -1.11 -3.68
N VAL A 178 -12.96 -1.91 -4.02
CA VAL A 178 -12.77 -3.24 -3.44
C VAL A 178 -12.50 -3.13 -1.95
N LEU A 179 -11.66 -2.20 -1.52
CA LEU A 179 -11.38 -1.97 -0.10
C LEU A 179 -12.63 -1.50 0.67
N ASP A 180 -13.40 -0.58 0.07
CA ASP A 180 -14.62 0.00 0.68
C ASP A 180 -15.72 -1.06 0.89
N THR A 181 -15.82 -2.02 -0.02
CA THR A 181 -16.80 -3.12 0.06
C THR A 181 -16.30 -4.35 0.82
N SER A 182 -15.09 -4.33 1.35
CA SER A 182 -14.46 -5.47 2.03
C SER A 182 -14.26 -5.25 3.55
N ASP A 183 -15.06 -4.40 4.15
CA ASP A 183 -15.02 -4.09 5.59
C ASP A 183 -13.66 -3.58 6.11
N VAL A 184 -12.84 -3.00 5.24
CA VAL A 184 -11.58 -2.38 5.63
C VAL A 184 -11.88 -1.12 6.46
N PRO A 185 -11.46 -1.04 7.73
CA PRO A 185 -11.75 0.14 8.53
C PRO A 185 -11.13 1.41 7.93
N GLY A 186 -11.87 2.50 7.99
CA GLY A 186 -11.40 3.78 7.48
C GLY A 186 -10.07 4.20 8.11
N GLY A 187 -9.12 4.59 7.28
CA GLY A 187 -7.77 4.99 7.68
C GLY A 187 -6.75 3.85 7.72
N VAL A 188 -7.15 2.57 7.61
CA VAL A 188 -6.19 1.45 7.53
C VAL A 188 -5.40 1.50 6.23
N VAL A 189 -6.06 1.77 5.11
CA VAL A 189 -5.44 2.00 3.81
C VAL A 189 -5.84 3.39 3.31
N ASN A 190 -4.86 4.24 3.10
CA ASN A 190 -5.06 5.60 2.58
C ASN A 190 -4.31 5.72 1.25
N ILE A 191 -4.99 6.18 0.21
CA ILE A 191 -4.41 6.32 -1.14
C ILE A 191 -4.33 7.81 -1.47
N VAL A 192 -3.12 8.29 -1.73
CA VAL A 192 -2.86 9.68 -2.15
C VAL A 192 -2.17 9.65 -3.51
N THR A 193 -2.84 10.20 -4.53
CA THR A 193 -2.30 10.32 -5.89
C THR A 193 -1.59 11.66 -6.09
N GLY A 194 -0.59 11.71 -6.94
CA GLY A 194 0.19 12.91 -7.26
C GLY A 194 1.62 12.57 -7.64
N ASP A 195 2.49 13.58 -7.64
CA ASP A 195 3.91 13.38 -7.87
C ASP A 195 4.55 12.60 -6.72
N ARG A 196 5.09 11.42 -7.04
CA ARG A 196 5.64 10.46 -6.06
C ARG A 196 6.72 11.07 -5.20
N ASP A 197 7.69 11.71 -5.82
CA ASP A 197 8.87 12.20 -5.12
C ASP A 197 8.54 13.44 -4.27
N HIS A 198 7.60 14.26 -4.74
CA HIS A 198 7.09 15.39 -3.96
C HIS A 198 6.32 14.92 -2.72
N LEU A 199 5.42 13.95 -2.86
CA LEU A 199 4.61 13.44 -1.76
C LEU A 199 5.45 12.67 -0.73
N VAL A 200 6.43 11.89 -1.19
CA VAL A 200 7.34 11.13 -0.32
C VAL A 200 8.15 12.03 0.59
N LYS A 201 8.55 13.25 0.16
CA LYS A 201 9.24 14.22 1.01
C LYS A 201 8.47 14.52 2.30
N THR A 202 7.16 14.60 2.20
CA THR A 202 6.31 14.82 3.39
C THR A 202 6.22 13.56 4.25
N LEU A 203 6.13 12.37 3.65
CA LEU A 203 6.09 11.10 4.39
C LEU A 203 7.35 10.87 5.22
N VAL A 204 8.53 11.09 4.62
CA VAL A 204 9.79 10.85 5.32
C VAL A 204 10.04 11.84 6.46
N GLN A 205 9.49 13.04 6.37
CA GLN A 205 9.63 14.07 7.41
C GLN A 205 8.57 14.00 8.50
N HIS A 206 7.50 13.19 8.30
CA HIS A 206 6.39 13.15 9.25
C HIS A 206 6.73 12.26 10.46
N GLU A 207 6.58 12.78 11.68
CA GLU A 207 6.93 12.06 12.92
C GLU A 207 6.10 10.80 13.13
N ASP A 208 4.80 10.83 12.82
CA ASP A 208 3.86 9.70 12.99
C ASP A 208 3.97 8.64 11.88
N VAL A 209 4.98 8.71 11.02
CA VAL A 209 5.32 7.65 10.05
C VAL A 209 6.48 6.85 10.61
N ASP A 210 6.28 5.55 10.85
CA ASP A 210 7.25 4.66 11.48
C ASP A 210 8.15 3.95 10.48
N SER A 211 7.71 3.84 9.21
CA SER A 211 8.47 3.20 8.14
C SER A 211 8.14 3.82 6.79
N VAL A 212 9.11 3.86 5.88
CA VAL A 212 8.91 4.31 4.49
C VAL A 212 9.46 3.28 3.52
N TRP A 213 8.60 2.82 2.60
CA TRP A 213 8.94 1.92 1.51
C TRP A 213 8.88 2.68 0.19
N TYR A 214 9.99 2.72 -0.53
CA TYR A 214 10.07 3.53 -1.74
C TYR A 214 10.60 2.73 -2.93
N PHE A 215 9.80 2.66 -3.99
CA PHE A 215 10.10 1.94 -5.22
C PHE A 215 10.06 2.90 -6.43
N GLY A 216 10.91 3.90 -6.41
CA GLY A 216 11.12 4.88 -7.46
C GLY A 216 12.58 4.95 -7.88
N SER A 217 13.08 6.17 -8.09
CA SER A 217 14.45 6.42 -8.55
C SER A 217 15.52 6.09 -7.51
N ALA A 218 16.78 5.96 -7.94
CA ALA A 218 17.93 5.83 -7.05
C ALA A 218 18.12 7.09 -6.19
N GLU A 219 17.91 8.29 -6.77
CA GLU A 219 18.00 9.57 -6.06
C GLU A 219 16.91 9.67 -4.97
N GLY A 220 15.67 9.29 -5.28
CA GLY A 220 14.60 9.25 -4.30
C GLY A 220 14.86 8.24 -3.19
N SER A 221 15.44 7.09 -3.49
CA SER A 221 15.85 6.10 -2.48
C SER A 221 16.87 6.66 -1.50
N TYR A 222 17.92 7.30 -2.01
CA TYR A 222 18.91 7.98 -1.18
C TYR A 222 18.31 9.08 -0.31
N HIS A 223 17.40 9.89 -0.89
CA HIS A 223 16.70 10.93 -0.13
C HIS A 223 15.86 10.33 1.02
N VAL A 224 15.10 9.25 0.74
CA VAL A 224 14.29 8.57 1.76
C VAL A 224 15.15 8.04 2.90
N GLU A 225 16.27 7.39 2.62
CA GLU A 225 17.15 6.86 3.66
C GLU A 225 17.78 7.96 4.50
N ASN A 226 18.25 9.03 3.85
CA ASN A 226 18.91 10.14 4.54
C ASN A 226 17.94 10.89 5.47
N GLU A 227 16.76 11.29 4.98
CA GLU A 227 15.77 12.03 5.76
C GLU A 227 15.12 11.17 6.85
N SER A 228 15.01 9.86 6.63
CA SER A 228 14.45 8.92 7.61
C SER A 228 15.32 8.76 8.86
N ALA A 229 16.57 9.16 8.81
CA ALA A 229 17.49 9.09 9.95
C ALA A 229 17.08 10.02 11.11
N ALA A 230 16.35 11.10 10.83
CA ALA A 230 15.95 12.09 11.84
C ALA A 230 15.13 11.51 13.00
N ASN A 231 14.29 10.51 12.73
CA ASN A 231 13.49 9.81 13.73
C ASN A 231 13.61 8.27 13.65
N MET A 232 14.69 7.78 13.07
CA MET A 232 15.03 6.35 12.95
C MET A 232 13.93 5.49 12.30
N LYS A 233 13.27 6.00 11.25
CA LYS A 233 12.30 5.23 10.49
C LYS A 233 12.94 3.99 9.86
N ARG A 234 12.19 2.92 9.77
CA ARG A 234 12.59 1.76 8.98
C ARG A 234 12.39 2.05 7.50
N THR A 235 13.40 1.82 6.69
CA THR A 235 13.34 2.06 5.25
C THR A 235 13.44 0.77 4.45
N TRP A 236 12.73 0.72 3.33
CA TRP A 236 12.87 -0.31 2.31
C TRP A 236 12.84 0.34 0.94
N THR A 237 13.97 0.40 0.27
CA THR A 237 14.17 1.15 -0.97
C THR A 237 14.58 0.25 -2.12
N GLY A 238 14.19 0.62 -3.34
CA GLY A 238 14.44 -0.16 -4.56
C GLY A 238 15.61 0.37 -5.41
N TYR A 239 16.10 1.59 -5.17
CA TYR A 239 17.15 2.24 -5.95
C TYR A 239 16.94 2.26 -7.46
N GLY A 240 15.67 2.29 -7.91
CA GLY A 240 15.33 2.26 -9.32
C GLY A 240 15.60 0.91 -10.01
N LEU A 241 15.98 -0.10 -9.25
CA LEU A 241 16.19 -1.44 -9.80
C LEU A 241 14.84 -2.12 -10.07
N PRO A 242 14.66 -2.72 -11.25
CA PRO A 242 13.47 -3.47 -11.55
C PRO A 242 13.33 -4.66 -10.59
N ARG A 243 12.12 -4.92 -10.17
CA ARG A 243 11.79 -6.04 -9.29
C ARG A 243 10.78 -6.95 -9.98
N ASP A 244 11.00 -8.24 -9.89
CA ASP A 244 10.00 -9.22 -10.28
C ASP A 244 8.93 -9.31 -9.18
N TRP A 245 7.71 -8.89 -9.54
CA TRP A 245 6.54 -8.93 -8.65
C TRP A 245 5.66 -10.17 -8.88
N MET A 246 5.89 -10.91 -9.99
CA MET A 246 5.11 -12.08 -10.38
C MET A 246 5.38 -13.31 -9.50
#